data_c8751c01be08c4e8f28812263d575406
#
_entry.id   c8751c01be08c4e8f28812263d575406
#
_cell.length_a   1.000
_cell.length_b   1.000
_cell.length_c   1.000
_cell.angle_alpha   90.00
_cell.angle_beta   90.00
_cell.angle_gamma   90.00
#
_symmetry.space_group_name_H-M   'P 1'
#
loop_
_entity.id
_entity.type
_entity.pdbx_description
1 polymer ?
#
loop_
_entity_poly.entity_id
_entity_poly.type
_entity_poly.pdbx_seq_one_letter_code
_entity_poly.pdbx_strand_id
1 'polypeptide(L)'
;MDAIARDAGVAVQTVYFTFHTKAEVLIASLELAGGEPDSPAVVMERAWVGLVMEAQTGGRRLALIVEHSNDIYARVGPLLPAVSAASSVDPDVGRAWQGLVARRRAGMGRVIDVFAARGELRDGLDPSLALDLVFGVNRAEIYLAFTVECGWTMERYKAWQFATLAGQLLPPWVAEAALADGSTEVADLSFRNELGLFA
;
A
#
# COMPACT_ATOMS: atom_id res chain seq x y z
N MET A 1 -12.72 -13.34 -22.51
CA MET A 1 -12.83 -14.61 -21.77
C MET A 1 -12.17 -15.76 -22.52
N ASP A 2 -12.37 -15.89 -23.85
CA ASP A 2 -11.82 -17.02 -24.63
C ASP A 2 -10.29 -17.13 -24.61
N ALA A 3 -9.57 -16.00 -24.72
CA ALA A 3 -8.11 -16.00 -24.62
C ALA A 3 -7.65 -16.47 -23.23
N ILE A 4 -8.28 -15.97 -22.17
CA ILE A 4 -7.99 -16.34 -20.77
C ILE A 4 -8.20 -17.85 -20.56
N ALA A 5 -9.35 -18.38 -21.04
CA ALA A 5 -9.65 -19.81 -20.94
C ALA A 5 -8.63 -20.67 -21.68
N ARG A 6 -8.21 -20.24 -22.87
CA ARG A 6 -7.21 -20.92 -23.69
C ARG A 6 -5.86 -20.95 -22.97
N ASP A 7 -5.40 -19.83 -22.45
CA ASP A 7 -4.13 -19.71 -21.76
C ASP A 7 -4.11 -20.53 -20.46
N ALA A 8 -5.27 -20.56 -19.75
CA ALA A 8 -5.44 -21.35 -18.54
C ALA A 8 -5.71 -22.85 -18.79
N GLY A 9 -5.89 -23.28 -20.05
CA GLY A 9 -6.19 -24.68 -20.39
C GLY A 9 -7.54 -25.19 -19.88
N VAL A 10 -8.53 -24.30 -19.72
CA VAL A 10 -9.88 -24.63 -19.24
C VAL A 10 -10.96 -24.25 -20.25
N ALA A 11 -12.18 -24.76 -20.06
CA ALA A 11 -13.32 -24.38 -20.89
C ALA A 11 -13.73 -22.91 -20.58
N VAL A 12 -14.19 -22.21 -21.61
CA VAL A 12 -14.67 -20.81 -21.47
C VAL A 12 -15.79 -20.70 -20.43
N GLN A 13 -16.66 -21.70 -20.37
CA GLN A 13 -17.74 -21.79 -19.38
C GLN A 13 -17.20 -21.84 -17.94
N THR A 14 -16.07 -22.50 -17.72
CA THR A 14 -15.42 -22.55 -16.39
C THR A 14 -14.98 -21.15 -15.95
N VAL A 15 -14.41 -20.35 -16.87
CA VAL A 15 -14.01 -18.98 -16.57
C VAL A 15 -15.24 -18.12 -16.25
N TYR A 16 -16.33 -18.23 -17.02
CA TYR A 16 -17.58 -17.51 -16.75
C TYR A 16 -18.29 -17.96 -15.48
N PHE A 17 -18.17 -19.24 -15.12
CA PHE A 17 -18.75 -19.75 -13.87
C PHE A 17 -18.00 -19.21 -12.63
N THR A 18 -16.68 -19.07 -12.73
CA THR A 18 -15.84 -18.58 -11.63
C THR A 18 -15.81 -17.06 -11.57
N PHE A 19 -15.71 -16.43 -12.74
CA PHE A 19 -15.62 -14.98 -12.89
C PHE A 19 -16.68 -14.53 -13.90
N HIS A 20 -17.74 -13.95 -13.44
CA HIS A 20 -18.88 -13.59 -14.30
C HIS A 20 -18.51 -12.51 -15.33
N THR A 21 -17.52 -11.67 -15.03
CA THR A 21 -17.10 -10.56 -15.87
C THR A 21 -15.57 -10.50 -16.03
N LYS A 22 -15.09 -9.79 -17.06
CA LYS A 22 -13.65 -9.48 -17.21
C LYS A 22 -13.14 -8.60 -16.07
N ALA A 23 -14.00 -7.73 -15.53
CA ALA A 23 -13.68 -6.90 -14.39
C ALA A 23 -13.32 -7.74 -13.17
N GLU A 24 -14.12 -8.79 -12.90
CA GLU A 24 -13.85 -9.71 -11.79
C GLU A 24 -12.52 -10.46 -11.97
N VAL A 25 -12.21 -10.93 -13.19
CA VAL A 25 -10.90 -11.54 -13.49
C VAL A 25 -9.76 -10.57 -13.18
N LEU A 26 -9.88 -9.32 -13.63
CA LEU A 26 -8.84 -8.32 -13.45
C LEU A 26 -8.61 -7.99 -11.98
N ILE A 27 -9.69 -7.80 -11.21
CA ILE A 27 -9.59 -7.53 -9.77
C ILE A 27 -9.04 -8.74 -9.01
N ALA A 28 -9.51 -9.95 -9.32
CA ALA A 28 -8.96 -11.18 -8.73
C ALA A 28 -7.46 -11.35 -9.03
N SER A 29 -7.03 -10.99 -10.25
CA SER A 29 -5.60 -10.99 -10.61
C SER A 29 -4.78 -10.01 -9.78
N LEU A 30 -5.33 -8.82 -9.51
CA LEU A 30 -4.68 -7.84 -8.62
C LEU A 30 -4.63 -8.33 -7.17
N GLU A 31 -5.71 -8.89 -6.68
CA GLU A 31 -5.79 -9.44 -5.32
C GLU A 31 -4.83 -10.61 -5.14
N LEU A 32 -4.73 -11.47 -6.16
CA LEU A 32 -3.77 -12.57 -6.18
C LEU A 32 -2.32 -12.06 -6.22
N ALA A 33 -2.01 -11.11 -7.11
CA ALA A 33 -0.66 -10.53 -7.20
C ALA A 33 -0.27 -9.76 -5.93
N GLY A 34 -1.22 -9.06 -5.32
CA GLY A 34 -1.00 -8.24 -4.12
C GLY A 34 -1.08 -9.00 -2.80
N GLY A 35 -1.56 -10.24 -2.82
CA GLY A 35 -1.87 -11.00 -1.63
C GLY A 35 -1.20 -12.35 -1.54
N GLU A 36 -1.57 -13.05 -0.50
CA GLU A 36 -1.33 -14.49 -0.36
C GLU A 36 -2.46 -15.20 -1.14
N PRO A 37 -2.11 -16.12 -2.07
CA PRO A 37 -3.07 -16.70 -3.01
C PRO A 37 -4.24 -17.45 -2.37
N ASP A 38 -4.07 -17.93 -1.15
CA ASP A 38 -4.98 -18.87 -0.50
C ASP A 38 -5.91 -18.22 0.54
N SER A 39 -5.88 -16.90 0.68
CA SER A 39 -6.76 -16.24 1.64
C SER A 39 -7.66 -15.21 0.96
N PRO A 40 -8.95 -15.51 0.76
CA PRO A 40 -9.98 -14.50 0.55
C PRO A 40 -10.16 -13.64 1.81
N ALA A 41 -9.36 -13.88 2.83
CA ALA A 41 -9.38 -13.17 4.07
C ALA A 41 -9.22 -11.68 3.85
N VAL A 42 -10.09 -10.95 4.45
CA VAL A 42 -10.05 -9.50 4.65
C VAL A 42 -8.60 -9.10 4.93
N VAL A 43 -8.11 -8.04 4.30
CA VAL A 43 -6.74 -7.50 4.46
C VAL A 43 -6.25 -7.52 5.92
N MET A 44 -7.15 -7.38 6.89
CA MET A 44 -6.87 -7.38 8.33
C MET A 44 -6.53 -8.76 8.93
N GLU A 45 -6.70 -9.84 8.20
CA GLU A 45 -6.36 -11.19 8.66
C GLU A 45 -5.00 -11.66 8.12
N ARG A 46 -4.32 -10.81 7.34
CA ARG A 46 -2.98 -11.12 6.83
C ARG A 46 -1.95 -11.06 7.95
N ALA A 47 -1.00 -11.99 7.95
CA ALA A 47 0.01 -12.11 9.00
C ALA A 47 0.78 -10.79 9.25
N TRP A 48 1.11 -10.03 8.21
CA TRP A 48 1.82 -8.76 8.35
C TRP A 48 0.99 -7.67 9.07
N VAL A 49 -0.34 -7.71 8.94
CA VAL A 49 -1.21 -6.78 9.67
C VAL A 49 -1.12 -7.04 11.17
N GLY A 50 -1.04 -8.30 11.57
CA GLY A 50 -0.76 -8.67 12.96
C GLY A 50 0.53 -8.00 13.47
N LEU A 51 1.62 -8.05 12.70
CA LEU A 51 2.88 -7.40 13.04
C LEU A 51 2.72 -5.87 13.19
N VAL A 52 1.95 -5.23 12.30
CA VAL A 52 1.64 -3.78 12.39
C VAL A 52 0.84 -3.47 13.66
N MET A 53 -0.18 -4.27 13.96
CA MET A 53 -1.04 -4.06 15.13
C MET A 53 -0.30 -4.27 16.45
N GLU A 54 0.62 -5.22 16.50
CA GLU A 54 1.41 -5.61 17.68
C GLU A 54 2.66 -4.75 17.88
N ALA A 55 3.11 -4.00 16.88
CA ALA A 55 4.30 -3.15 16.97
C ALA A 55 4.25 -2.24 18.20
N GLN A 56 5.37 -2.16 18.93
CA GLN A 56 5.42 -1.49 20.24
C GLN A 56 5.54 0.03 20.14
N THR A 57 5.95 0.56 18.99
CA THR A 57 6.12 2.01 18.76
C THR A 57 5.50 2.44 17.44
N GLY A 58 5.06 3.70 17.36
CA GLY A 58 4.53 4.30 16.14
C GLY A 58 5.55 4.28 14.99
N GLY A 59 6.83 4.51 15.28
CA GLY A 59 7.91 4.41 14.29
C GLY A 59 8.02 3.02 13.68
N ARG A 60 8.07 1.97 14.51
CA ARG A 60 8.12 0.58 14.02
C ARG A 60 6.85 0.19 13.26
N ARG A 61 5.69 0.63 13.74
CA ARG A 61 4.41 0.43 13.08
C ARG A 61 4.40 1.02 11.68
N LEU A 62 4.83 2.28 11.55
CA LEU A 62 4.92 2.96 10.28
C LEU A 62 5.92 2.29 9.33
N ALA A 63 7.08 1.87 9.83
CA ALA A 63 8.07 1.15 9.05
C ALA A 63 7.49 -0.14 8.42
N LEU A 64 6.78 -0.93 9.21
CA LEU A 64 6.11 -2.14 8.73
C LEU A 64 5.05 -1.84 7.66
N ILE A 65 4.29 -0.74 7.81
CA ILE A 65 3.32 -0.30 6.79
C ILE A 65 4.03 0.03 5.48
N VAL A 66 5.11 0.81 5.54
CA VAL A 66 5.91 1.19 4.36
C VAL A 66 6.48 -0.05 3.69
N GLU A 67 7.10 -0.95 4.45
CA GLU A 67 7.70 -2.18 3.95
C GLU A 67 6.68 -3.01 3.18
N HIS A 68 5.63 -3.45 3.87
CA HIS A 68 4.64 -4.36 3.27
C HIS A 68 3.83 -3.73 2.14
N SER A 69 3.54 -2.42 2.20
CA SER A 69 2.87 -1.73 1.10
C SER A 69 3.71 -1.74 -0.17
N ASN A 70 5.02 -1.52 -0.04
CA ASN A 70 5.92 -1.50 -1.18
C ASN A 70 6.18 -2.88 -1.75
N ASP A 71 6.22 -3.92 -0.92
CA ASP A 71 6.29 -5.29 -1.39
C ASP A 71 5.05 -5.68 -2.21
N ILE A 72 3.87 -5.19 -1.81
CA ILE A 72 2.64 -5.34 -2.60
C ILE A 72 2.78 -4.57 -3.93
N TYR A 73 3.22 -3.31 -3.91
CA TYR A 73 3.37 -2.52 -5.13
C TYR A 73 4.41 -3.09 -6.10
N ALA A 74 5.47 -3.69 -5.61
CA ALA A 74 6.43 -4.39 -6.47
C ALA A 74 5.78 -5.51 -7.29
N ARG A 75 4.79 -6.20 -6.72
CA ARG A 75 4.06 -7.28 -7.38
C ARG A 75 2.93 -6.79 -8.28
N VAL A 76 2.12 -5.83 -7.81
CA VAL A 76 0.95 -5.33 -8.57
C VAL A 76 1.30 -4.21 -9.53
N GLY A 77 2.42 -3.52 -9.33
CA GLY A 77 2.83 -2.36 -10.13
C GLY A 77 2.73 -2.55 -11.64
N PRO A 78 3.22 -3.67 -12.20
CA PRO A 78 3.11 -3.95 -13.64
C PRO A 78 1.67 -4.06 -14.16
N LEU A 79 0.70 -4.36 -13.30
CA LEU A 79 -0.72 -4.51 -13.67
C LEU A 79 -1.49 -3.17 -13.60
N LEU A 80 -1.00 -2.22 -12.81
CA LEU A 80 -1.73 -0.99 -12.51
C LEU A 80 -2.03 -0.10 -13.72
N PRO A 81 -1.12 0.08 -14.70
CA PRO A 81 -1.44 0.84 -15.91
C PRO A 81 -2.59 0.22 -16.71
N ALA A 82 -2.64 -1.11 -16.81
CA ALA A 82 -3.73 -1.81 -17.48
C ALA A 82 -5.08 -1.63 -16.75
N VAL A 83 -5.05 -1.68 -15.41
CA VAL A 83 -6.26 -1.44 -14.59
C VAL A 83 -6.74 0.00 -14.73
N SER A 84 -5.83 0.96 -14.66
CA SER A 84 -6.15 2.39 -14.82
C SER A 84 -6.78 2.66 -16.19
N ALA A 85 -6.19 2.15 -17.25
CA ALA A 85 -6.72 2.29 -18.61
C ALA A 85 -8.11 1.62 -18.74
N ALA A 86 -8.25 0.39 -18.24
CA ALA A 86 -9.51 -0.34 -18.29
C ALA A 86 -10.61 0.34 -17.47
N SER A 87 -10.29 0.87 -16.28
CA SER A 87 -11.26 1.57 -15.42
C SER A 87 -11.82 2.85 -16.03
N SER A 88 -11.10 3.44 -16.97
CA SER A 88 -11.53 4.66 -17.67
C SER A 88 -12.54 4.39 -18.79
N VAL A 89 -12.57 3.17 -19.32
CA VAL A 89 -13.42 2.81 -20.49
C VAL A 89 -14.49 1.78 -20.16
N ASP A 90 -14.32 1.01 -19.12
CA ASP A 90 -15.26 -0.04 -18.68
C ASP A 90 -15.81 0.31 -17.29
N PRO A 91 -17.12 0.67 -17.19
CA PRO A 91 -17.73 1.05 -15.92
C PRO A 91 -17.73 -0.08 -14.86
N ASP A 92 -17.72 -1.35 -15.28
CA ASP A 92 -17.68 -2.48 -14.34
C ASP A 92 -16.29 -2.58 -13.71
N VAL A 93 -15.24 -2.42 -14.51
CA VAL A 93 -13.86 -2.34 -14.00
C VAL A 93 -13.70 -1.12 -13.09
N GLY A 94 -14.25 0.03 -13.48
CA GLY A 94 -14.23 1.25 -12.66
C GLY A 94 -14.86 1.06 -11.29
N ARG A 95 -16.06 0.47 -11.22
CA ARG A 95 -16.74 0.15 -9.95
C ARG A 95 -15.96 -0.84 -9.10
N ALA A 96 -15.45 -1.91 -9.69
CA ALA A 96 -14.68 -2.93 -8.98
C ALA A 96 -13.37 -2.34 -8.42
N TRP A 97 -12.68 -1.50 -9.19
CA TRP A 97 -11.50 -0.76 -8.74
C TRP A 97 -11.81 0.17 -7.57
N GLN A 98 -12.88 0.97 -7.66
CA GLN A 98 -13.32 1.85 -6.57
C GLN A 98 -13.64 1.05 -5.30
N GLY A 99 -14.28 -0.11 -5.43
CA GLY A 99 -14.53 -1.01 -4.33
C GLY A 99 -13.24 -1.50 -3.65
N LEU A 100 -12.23 -1.88 -4.43
CA LEU A 100 -10.91 -2.27 -3.90
C LEU A 100 -10.23 -1.09 -3.17
N VAL A 101 -10.25 0.09 -3.76
CA VAL A 101 -9.70 1.31 -3.13
C VAL A 101 -10.40 1.62 -1.80
N ALA A 102 -11.74 1.52 -1.75
CA ALA A 102 -12.52 1.75 -0.54
C ALA A 102 -12.18 0.73 0.57
N ARG A 103 -12.04 -0.55 0.23
CA ARG A 103 -11.63 -1.60 1.19
C ARG A 103 -10.22 -1.33 1.76
N ARG A 104 -9.28 -0.93 0.90
CA ARG A 104 -7.92 -0.56 1.34
C ARG A 104 -7.94 0.63 2.29
N ARG A 105 -8.72 1.67 1.97
CA ARG A 105 -8.86 2.85 2.83
C ARG A 105 -9.45 2.47 4.20
N ALA A 106 -10.50 1.65 4.22
CA ALA A 106 -11.10 1.17 5.46
C ALA A 106 -10.12 0.33 6.30
N GLY A 107 -9.32 -0.51 5.65
CA GLY A 107 -8.25 -1.27 6.32
C GLY A 107 -7.20 -0.36 6.96
N MET A 108 -6.73 0.66 6.21
CA MET A 108 -5.77 1.63 6.74
C MET A 108 -6.37 2.47 7.88
N GLY A 109 -7.67 2.80 7.82
CA GLY A 109 -8.37 3.50 8.90
C GLY A 109 -8.22 2.78 10.23
N ARG A 110 -8.42 1.45 10.27
CA ARG A 110 -8.24 0.65 11.48
C ARG A 110 -6.80 0.70 12.03
N VAL A 111 -5.81 0.80 11.16
CA VAL A 111 -4.41 0.97 11.59
C VAL A 111 -4.20 2.37 12.20
N ILE A 112 -4.76 3.41 11.59
CA ILE A 112 -4.71 4.77 12.14
C ILE A 112 -5.43 4.87 13.48
N ASP A 113 -6.55 4.17 13.67
CA ASP A 113 -7.23 4.09 14.97
C ASP A 113 -6.30 3.54 16.08
N VAL A 114 -5.40 2.60 15.74
CA VAL A 114 -4.41 2.10 16.70
C VAL A 114 -3.36 3.17 17.03
N PHE A 115 -2.85 3.93 16.05
CA PHE A 115 -1.97 5.06 16.31
C PHE A 115 -2.64 6.08 17.26
N ALA A 116 -3.88 6.42 17.00
CA ALA A 116 -4.64 7.37 17.82
C ALA A 116 -4.87 6.83 19.24
N ALA A 117 -5.34 5.58 19.36
CA ALA A 117 -5.62 4.95 20.66
C ALA A 117 -4.36 4.79 21.54
N ARG A 118 -3.18 4.70 20.93
CA ARG A 118 -1.90 4.60 21.64
C ARG A 118 -1.23 5.96 21.86
N GLY A 119 -1.82 7.06 21.41
CA GLY A 119 -1.20 8.38 21.50
C GLY A 119 0.08 8.50 20.66
N GLU A 120 0.18 7.77 19.57
CA GLU A 120 1.36 7.72 18.70
C GLU A 120 1.29 8.79 17.58
N LEU A 121 0.14 9.44 17.39
CA LEU A 121 0.03 10.57 16.47
C LEU A 121 0.59 11.85 17.12
N ARG A 122 1.15 12.72 16.30
CA ARG A 122 1.63 14.03 16.77
C ARG A 122 0.45 14.85 17.32
N ASP A 123 0.75 15.72 18.28
CA ASP A 123 -0.24 16.55 18.94
C ASP A 123 -1.07 17.37 17.93
N GLY A 124 -2.38 17.35 18.12
CA GLY A 124 -3.32 18.10 17.29
C GLY A 124 -3.60 17.51 15.90
N LEU A 125 -2.99 16.39 15.53
CA LEU A 125 -3.30 15.73 14.27
C LEU A 125 -4.59 14.92 14.40
N ASP A 126 -5.59 15.31 13.62
CA ASP A 126 -6.85 14.57 13.51
C ASP A 126 -6.63 13.20 12.84
N PRO A 127 -7.18 12.09 13.40
CA PRO A 127 -7.02 10.76 12.81
C PRO A 127 -7.54 10.65 11.37
N SER A 128 -8.56 11.39 10.98
CA SER A 128 -9.06 11.38 9.61
C SER A 128 -8.07 12.04 8.64
N LEU A 129 -7.40 13.10 9.08
CA LEU A 129 -6.33 13.73 8.32
C LEU A 129 -5.09 12.83 8.26
N ALA A 130 -4.74 12.15 9.35
CA ALA A 130 -3.68 11.16 9.36
C ALA A 130 -3.94 10.04 8.34
N LEU A 131 -5.17 9.53 8.28
CA LEU A 131 -5.58 8.56 7.26
C LEU A 131 -5.41 9.11 5.84
N ASP A 132 -5.83 10.35 5.58
CA ASP A 132 -5.71 10.98 4.26
C ASP A 132 -4.24 11.12 3.85
N LEU A 133 -3.37 11.52 4.76
CA LEU A 133 -1.93 11.64 4.50
C LEU A 133 -1.30 10.28 4.17
N VAL A 134 -1.53 9.26 4.99
CA VAL A 134 -1.02 7.91 4.73
C VAL A 134 -1.58 7.36 3.43
N PHE A 135 -2.88 7.48 3.22
CA PHE A 135 -3.53 6.94 2.04
C PHE A 135 -3.10 7.67 0.76
N GLY A 136 -2.89 8.99 0.83
CA GLY A 136 -2.42 9.80 -0.29
C GLY A 136 -0.98 9.50 -0.68
N VAL A 137 -0.07 9.42 0.30
CA VAL A 137 1.35 9.10 0.05
C VAL A 137 1.54 7.63 -0.34
N ASN A 138 0.73 6.73 0.23
CA ASN A 138 0.79 5.30 -0.05
C ASN A 138 -0.10 4.91 -1.23
N ARG A 139 0.06 5.60 -2.36
CA ARG A 139 -0.64 5.31 -3.61
C ARG A 139 0.28 4.67 -4.64
N ALA A 140 -0.31 3.78 -5.41
CA ALA A 140 0.37 3.10 -6.50
C ALA A 140 0.91 4.08 -7.55
N GLU A 141 0.19 5.15 -7.82
CA GLU A 141 0.58 6.19 -8.77
C GLU A 141 1.84 6.92 -8.30
N ILE A 142 1.96 7.19 -6.99
CA ILE A 142 3.16 7.78 -6.40
C ILE A 142 4.34 6.82 -6.51
N TYR A 143 4.11 5.53 -6.19
CA TYR A 143 5.12 4.50 -6.36
C TYR A 143 5.64 4.43 -7.80
N LEU A 144 4.76 4.37 -8.80
CA LEU A 144 5.15 4.31 -10.21
C LEU A 144 5.88 5.58 -10.66
N ALA A 145 5.43 6.76 -10.24
CA ALA A 145 6.08 8.02 -10.57
C ALA A 145 7.55 8.02 -10.12
N PHE A 146 7.82 7.62 -8.88
CA PHE A 146 9.19 7.61 -8.38
C PHE A 146 10.05 6.46 -8.91
N THR A 147 9.51 5.23 -8.93
CA THR A 147 10.33 4.05 -9.27
C THR A 147 10.45 3.84 -10.78
N VAL A 148 9.44 4.20 -11.57
CA VAL A 148 9.45 4.02 -13.03
C VAL A 148 9.85 5.29 -13.74
N GLU A 149 9.16 6.42 -13.47
CA GLU A 149 9.38 7.66 -14.23
C GLU A 149 10.65 8.38 -13.77
N CYS A 150 10.91 8.45 -12.44
CA CYS A 150 12.12 9.07 -11.88
C CYS A 150 13.28 8.09 -11.72
N GLY A 151 13.08 6.79 -11.90
CA GLY A 151 14.13 5.77 -11.84
C GLY A 151 14.71 5.55 -10.43
N TRP A 152 13.95 5.82 -9.37
CA TRP A 152 14.43 5.58 -8.02
C TRP A 152 14.49 4.09 -7.70
N THR A 153 15.50 3.69 -6.89
CA THR A 153 15.51 2.35 -6.33
C THR A 153 14.39 2.19 -5.31
N MET A 154 14.02 0.94 -5.02
CA MET A 154 13.01 0.63 -4.02
C MET A 154 13.40 1.13 -2.63
N GLU A 155 14.67 0.97 -2.26
CA GLU A 155 15.23 1.42 -0.98
C GLU A 155 15.09 2.94 -0.84
N ARG A 156 15.47 3.69 -1.90
CA ARG A 156 15.33 5.15 -1.91
C ARG A 156 13.88 5.59 -1.77
N TYR A 157 12.97 4.92 -2.46
CA TYR A 157 11.55 5.23 -2.38
C TYR A 157 10.96 4.92 -0.99
N LYS A 158 11.27 3.74 -0.43
CA LYS A 158 10.87 3.36 0.95
C LYS A 158 11.38 4.38 1.97
N ALA A 159 12.65 4.77 1.90
CA ALA A 159 13.26 5.74 2.81
C ALA A 159 12.56 7.11 2.75
N TRP A 160 12.32 7.62 1.54
CA TRP A 160 11.58 8.86 1.34
C TRP A 160 10.14 8.77 1.90
N GLN A 161 9.44 7.69 1.58
CA GLN A 161 8.05 7.50 2.02
C GLN A 161 7.96 7.45 3.54
N PHE A 162 8.86 6.69 4.18
CA PHE A 162 8.94 6.60 5.63
C PHE A 162 9.23 7.98 6.25
N ALA A 163 10.25 8.69 5.80
CA ALA A 163 10.62 10.01 6.33
C ALA A 163 9.47 11.02 6.18
N THR A 164 8.83 11.03 5.01
CA THR A 164 7.68 11.91 4.73
C THR A 164 6.52 11.63 5.69
N LEU A 165 6.14 10.36 5.85
CA LEU A 165 5.03 9.98 6.72
C LEU A 165 5.39 10.15 8.20
N ALA A 166 6.59 9.80 8.62
CA ALA A 166 7.04 9.98 10.00
C ALA A 166 6.96 11.45 10.42
N GLY A 167 7.48 12.36 9.58
CA GLY A 167 7.43 13.80 9.85
C GLY A 167 6.02 14.39 9.88
N GLN A 168 5.05 13.76 9.19
CA GLN A 168 3.66 14.21 9.19
C GLN A 168 2.81 13.62 10.32
N LEU A 169 3.07 12.39 10.70
CA LEU A 169 2.20 11.61 11.59
C LEU A 169 2.69 11.55 13.02
N LEU A 170 4.00 11.39 13.22
CA LEU A 170 4.57 11.09 14.52
C LEU A 170 5.00 12.34 15.27
N PRO A 171 5.03 12.32 16.61
CA PRO A 171 5.70 13.35 17.37
C PRO A 171 7.15 13.52 16.92
N PRO A 172 7.72 14.75 16.87
CA PRO A 172 9.05 14.99 16.31
C PRO A 172 10.14 14.10 16.92
N TRP A 173 10.13 13.93 18.23
CA TRP A 173 11.10 13.09 18.95
C TRP A 173 10.97 11.58 18.61
N VAL A 174 9.76 11.10 18.29
CA VAL A 174 9.54 9.71 17.82
C VAL A 174 10.02 9.57 16.38
N ALA A 175 9.73 10.55 15.54
CA ALA A 175 10.18 10.56 14.15
C ALA A 175 11.73 10.58 14.07
N GLU A 176 12.39 11.41 14.87
CA GLU A 176 13.84 11.49 14.95
C GLU A 176 14.46 10.17 15.46
N ALA A 177 13.92 9.59 16.54
CA ALA A 177 14.39 8.31 17.07
C ALA A 177 14.21 7.18 16.06
N ALA A 178 13.05 7.09 15.40
CA ALA A 178 12.76 6.06 14.42
C ALA A 178 13.67 6.17 13.17
N LEU A 179 14.06 7.39 12.82
CA LEU A 179 15.00 7.64 11.72
C LEU A 179 16.46 7.38 12.14
N ALA A 180 16.81 7.55 13.43
CA ALA A 180 18.17 7.37 13.94
C ALA A 180 18.50 5.90 14.29
N ASP A 181 17.50 5.12 14.66
CA ASP A 181 17.67 3.77 15.20
C ASP A 181 18.12 2.73 14.15
N GLY A 182 18.10 3.07 12.84
CA GLY A 182 18.52 2.15 11.78
C GLY A 182 17.79 0.79 11.80
N SER A 183 16.85 0.64 12.74
CA SER A 183 16.07 -0.58 12.97
C SER A 183 15.09 -0.92 11.83
N THR A 184 15.07 -0.06 10.83
CA THR A 184 14.42 -0.30 9.56
C THR A 184 15.52 -0.37 8.50
N GLU A 185 15.57 -1.43 7.71
CA GLU A 185 16.35 -1.49 6.46
C GLU A 185 16.03 -0.29 5.53
N VAL A 186 14.97 0.44 5.87
CA VAL A 186 14.48 1.66 5.22
C VAL A 186 15.29 2.91 5.56
N ALA A 187 16.12 2.88 6.61
CA ALA A 187 16.85 4.04 7.07
C ALA A 187 18.29 4.12 6.53
N ASP A 188 18.46 4.17 5.21
CA ASP A 188 19.68 4.73 4.66
C ASP A 188 19.64 6.25 4.83
N LEU A 189 20.27 6.72 5.91
CA LEU A 189 20.34 8.11 6.36
C LEU A 189 21.11 9.04 5.39
N SER A 190 21.80 8.49 4.37
CA SER A 190 22.48 9.30 3.35
C SER A 190 21.50 10.21 2.61
N PHE A 191 20.25 9.78 2.50
CA PHE A 191 19.18 10.51 1.83
C PHE A 191 18.64 11.73 2.62
N ARG A 192 18.84 11.79 3.95
CA ARG A 192 18.44 12.94 4.79
C ARG A 192 19.14 14.23 4.36
N ASN A 193 20.43 14.11 4.02
CA ASN A 193 21.25 15.25 3.63
C ASN A 193 20.93 15.73 2.20
N GLU A 194 20.47 14.84 1.33
CA GLU A 194 20.15 15.19 -0.07
C GLU A 194 18.82 15.94 -0.23
N LEU A 195 17.83 15.69 0.63
CA LEU A 195 16.51 16.31 0.51
C LEU A 195 16.30 17.55 1.39
N GLY A 196 17.17 17.86 2.32
CA GLY A 196 17.02 19.02 3.22
C GLY A 196 15.71 18.99 4.02
N LEU A 197 15.13 17.82 4.24
CA LEU A 197 13.78 17.68 4.80
C LEU A 197 13.65 18.04 6.28
N PHE A 198 14.77 18.34 6.97
CA PHE A 198 14.80 18.65 8.39
C PHE A 198 15.95 19.64 8.71
N ALA A 199 16.02 20.76 8.02
CA ALA A 199 16.84 21.89 8.44
C ALA A 199 16.06 22.78 9.42
#